data_8c8072b33a18f4cfdfa2676a816cb2fb
#
_entry.id   8c8072b33a18f4cfdfa2676a816cb2fb
#
_cell.length_a   1.000
_cell.length_b   1.000
_cell.length_c   1.000
_cell.angle_alpha   90.00
_cell.angle_beta   90.00
_cell.angle_gamma   90.00
#
_symmetry.space_group_name_H-M   'P 1'
#
loop_
_entity.id
_entity.type
_entity.pdbx_description
1 polymer ?
#
loop_
_entity_poly.entity_id
_entity_poly.type
_entity_poly.pdbx_seq_one_letter_code
_entity_poly.pdbx_strand_id
1 'polypeptide(L)'
;DLHCDTLSEAFLKGKRDIFCFPEAMADVQRLQKAGVAAQFFAIYMLPQLESIENTADDKSFEIPDDDNYIEALCGIMERTQVGHPEVIALTKSAAEFEKNNKVGKISAFLTLEDGRAVDGKMEKLEQFYEKGIRLISLTWNYENCFGAPNSFDSSVMEQGLTPFGKEAVCRMEELGMIVDVSHLSDGGFWDVAGILH
;
A
#
# COMPACT_ATOMS: atom_id res chain seq x y z
N ASP A 1 12.99 2.83 3.64
CA ASP A 1 11.78 3.17 4.41
C ASP A 1 10.61 2.34 3.90
N LEU A 2 9.76 1.88 4.81
CA LEU A 2 8.69 0.90 4.49
C LEU A 2 7.32 1.52 4.25
N HIS A 3 7.18 2.85 4.36
CA HIS A 3 5.88 3.50 4.17
C HIS A 3 6.01 4.99 3.83
N CYS A 4 5.27 5.45 2.82
CA CYS A 4 4.94 6.86 2.63
C CYS A 4 3.67 7.00 1.78
N ASP A 5 2.86 8.04 2.07
CA ASP A 5 1.56 8.31 1.44
C ASP A 5 1.64 9.24 0.23
N THR A 6 2.83 9.44 -0.31
CA THR A 6 3.07 10.41 -1.39
C THR A 6 2.17 10.18 -2.62
N LEU A 7 1.81 8.92 -2.93
CA LEU A 7 0.90 8.62 -4.05
C LEU A 7 -0.52 9.12 -3.78
N SER A 8 -1.04 8.86 -2.58
CA SER A 8 -2.38 9.30 -2.18
C SER A 8 -2.47 10.83 -2.11
N GLU A 9 -1.43 11.49 -1.55
CA GLU A 9 -1.35 12.96 -1.56
C GLU A 9 -1.29 13.53 -2.99
N ALA A 10 -0.51 12.89 -3.87
CA ALA A 10 -0.41 13.32 -5.27
C ALA A 10 -1.75 13.22 -6.00
N PHE A 11 -2.48 12.11 -5.79
CA PHE A 11 -3.80 11.92 -6.35
C PHE A 11 -4.76 13.02 -5.89
N LEU A 12 -4.87 13.25 -4.57
CA LEU A 12 -5.75 14.27 -3.99
C LEU A 12 -5.44 15.70 -4.47
N LYS A 13 -4.18 15.98 -4.84
CA LYS A 13 -3.73 17.28 -5.35
C LYS A 13 -3.63 17.33 -6.88
N GLY A 14 -4.16 16.32 -7.58
CA GLY A 14 -4.17 16.26 -9.05
C GLY A 14 -2.79 16.22 -9.70
N LYS A 15 -1.76 15.75 -8.98
CA LYS A 15 -0.41 15.61 -9.53
C LYS A 15 -0.34 14.39 -10.45
N ARG A 16 0.44 14.51 -11.52
CA ARG A 16 0.59 13.43 -12.51
C ARG A 16 1.78 12.50 -12.22
N ASP A 17 2.76 13.00 -11.47
CA ASP A 17 3.95 12.28 -11.02
C ASP A 17 4.40 12.82 -9.66
N ILE A 18 5.34 12.13 -9.00
CA ILE A 18 5.86 12.44 -7.67
C ILE A 18 7.37 12.75 -7.66
N PHE A 19 7.95 13.09 -8.81
CA PHE A 19 9.38 13.39 -8.88
C PHE A 19 9.74 14.63 -8.07
N CYS A 20 9.04 15.74 -8.32
CA CYS A 20 9.19 17.00 -7.58
C CYS A 20 7.83 17.42 -7.04
N PHE A 21 7.61 17.18 -5.77
CA PHE A 21 6.34 17.44 -5.10
C PHE A 21 6.59 18.11 -3.73
N PRO A 22 6.96 19.40 -3.70
CA PRO A 22 7.37 20.10 -2.48
C PRO A 22 6.33 20.14 -1.37
N GLU A 23 5.04 20.06 -1.73
CA GLU A 23 3.92 20.08 -0.78
C GLU A 23 3.76 18.76 -0.02
N ALA A 24 4.27 17.63 -0.54
CA ALA A 24 4.27 16.35 0.16
C ALA A 24 5.38 16.26 1.20
N MET A 25 5.23 15.36 2.16
CA MET A 25 6.27 15.09 3.16
C MET A 25 7.52 14.46 2.55
N ALA A 26 7.36 13.64 1.50
CA ALA A 26 8.44 13.04 0.73
C ALA A 26 8.15 13.13 -0.77
N ASP A 27 9.20 13.28 -1.59
CA ASP A 27 9.15 13.13 -3.03
C ASP A 27 10.44 12.48 -3.54
N VAL A 28 10.44 12.01 -4.79
CA VAL A 28 11.57 11.26 -5.35
C VAL A 28 12.87 12.09 -5.35
N GLN A 29 12.79 13.39 -5.59
CA GLN A 29 13.98 14.26 -5.60
C GLN A 29 14.62 14.38 -4.21
N ARG A 30 13.80 14.48 -3.15
CA ARG A 30 14.30 14.50 -1.76
C ARG A 30 14.82 13.14 -1.31
N LEU A 31 14.14 12.05 -1.69
CA LEU A 31 14.61 10.69 -1.44
C LEU A 31 15.97 10.44 -2.11
N GLN A 32 16.16 10.90 -3.35
CA GLN A 32 17.44 10.82 -4.06
C GLN A 32 18.55 11.60 -3.33
N LYS A 33 18.27 12.83 -2.92
CA LYS A 33 19.22 13.66 -2.16
C LYS A 33 19.60 13.05 -0.81
N ALA A 34 18.67 12.33 -0.18
CA ALA A 34 18.89 11.62 1.09
C ALA A 34 19.62 10.28 0.90
N GLY A 35 19.88 9.83 -0.33
CA GLY A 35 20.57 8.56 -0.59
C GLY A 35 19.71 7.34 -0.29
N VAL A 36 18.39 7.46 -0.40
CA VAL A 36 17.45 6.35 -0.18
C VAL A 36 17.62 5.30 -1.28
N ALA A 37 17.90 4.06 -0.91
CA ALA A 37 18.05 2.95 -1.85
C ALA A 37 16.70 2.31 -2.22
N ALA A 38 15.75 2.27 -1.27
CA ALA A 38 14.42 1.72 -1.49
C ALA A 38 13.37 2.48 -0.68
N GLN A 39 12.21 2.72 -1.30
CA GLN A 39 11.03 3.30 -0.67
C GLN A 39 9.81 2.47 -1.02
N PHE A 40 9.02 2.16 0.00
CA PHE A 40 7.70 1.56 -0.14
C PHE A 40 6.67 2.69 -0.22
N PHE A 41 5.97 2.78 -1.34
CA PHE A 41 4.95 3.78 -1.62
C PHE A 41 3.58 3.18 -1.39
N ALA A 42 2.88 3.69 -0.38
CA ALA A 42 1.57 3.20 -0.01
C ALA A 42 0.48 3.70 -0.98
N ILE A 43 -0.36 2.76 -1.39
CA ILE A 43 -1.70 3.02 -1.88
C ILE A 43 -2.58 2.99 -0.63
N TYR A 44 -2.69 4.14 0.06
CA TYR A 44 -3.54 4.28 1.23
C TYR A 44 -4.99 4.35 0.80
N MET A 45 -5.78 3.37 1.22
CA MET A 45 -7.20 3.30 0.86
C MET A 45 -7.98 4.38 1.62
N LEU A 46 -8.38 5.43 0.91
CA LEU A 46 -9.10 6.56 1.49
C LEU A 46 -10.37 6.08 2.22
N PRO A 47 -10.70 6.64 3.40
CA PRO A 47 -11.94 6.33 4.09
C PRO A 47 -13.15 6.50 3.17
N GLN A 48 -14.16 5.66 3.34
CA GLN A 48 -15.40 5.80 2.57
C GLN A 48 -16.06 7.16 2.83
N LEU A 49 -16.71 7.73 1.82
CA LEU A 49 -17.21 9.12 1.76
C LEU A 49 -17.99 9.61 2.99
N GLU A 50 -18.65 8.72 3.74
CA GLU A 50 -19.38 9.10 4.97
C GLU A 50 -18.49 9.70 6.07
N SER A 51 -17.17 9.44 6.02
CA SER A 51 -16.18 9.95 6.98
C SER A 51 -15.39 11.17 6.49
N ILE A 52 -15.48 11.53 5.21
CA ILE A 52 -14.71 12.63 4.59
C ILE A 52 -15.49 13.95 4.54
N GLU A 53 -16.80 13.96 4.83
CA GLU A 53 -17.63 15.17 4.79
C GLU A 53 -17.07 16.37 5.61
N ASN A 54 -16.09 16.13 6.49
CA ASN A 54 -15.51 17.15 7.37
C ASN A 54 -14.09 17.63 7.00
N THR A 55 -13.46 17.11 5.92
CA THR A 55 -12.05 17.41 5.64
C THR A 55 -11.76 18.03 4.28
N ALA A 56 -12.72 18.13 3.37
CA ALA A 56 -12.51 18.70 2.04
C ALA A 56 -13.29 20.01 1.88
N ASP A 57 -12.57 21.13 1.80
CA ASP A 57 -13.12 22.44 1.41
C ASP A 57 -13.59 22.50 -0.06
N ASP A 58 -13.32 21.45 -0.85
CA ASP A 58 -13.72 21.36 -2.25
C ASP A 58 -14.69 20.19 -2.49
N LYS A 59 -15.97 20.55 -2.63
CA LYS A 59 -17.08 19.61 -2.88
C LYS A 59 -17.08 18.98 -4.28
N SER A 60 -16.07 19.19 -5.10
CA SER A 60 -16.00 18.73 -6.49
C SER A 60 -15.17 17.46 -6.71
N PHE A 61 -14.54 16.92 -5.66
CA PHE A 61 -13.66 15.75 -5.81
C PHE A 61 -14.43 14.46 -5.50
N GLU A 62 -14.79 13.71 -6.55
CA GLU A 62 -15.31 12.35 -6.41
C GLU A 62 -14.14 11.37 -6.25
N ILE A 63 -14.09 10.65 -5.12
CA ILE A 63 -13.19 9.52 -4.95
C ILE A 63 -13.75 8.37 -5.79
N PRO A 64 -12.99 7.81 -6.73
CA PRO A 64 -13.43 6.66 -7.51
C PRO A 64 -13.57 5.42 -6.62
N ASP A 65 -14.21 4.36 -7.12
CA ASP A 65 -14.19 3.07 -6.45
C ASP A 65 -12.75 2.57 -6.22
N ASP A 66 -12.59 1.61 -5.31
CA ASP A 66 -11.28 1.13 -4.86
C ASP A 66 -10.40 0.65 -6.04
N ASP A 67 -10.95 -0.05 -7.01
CA ASP A 67 -10.18 -0.58 -8.15
C ASP A 67 -9.67 0.54 -9.06
N ASN A 68 -10.50 1.53 -9.37
CA ASN A 68 -10.11 2.70 -10.16
C ASN A 68 -9.15 3.62 -9.40
N TYR A 69 -9.30 3.73 -8.08
CA TYR A 69 -8.38 4.48 -7.23
C TYR A 69 -6.98 3.85 -7.24
N ILE A 70 -6.88 2.53 -7.01
CA ILE A 70 -5.62 1.79 -7.06
C ILE A 70 -4.95 1.95 -8.43
N GLU A 71 -5.72 1.83 -9.52
CA GLU A 71 -5.22 2.02 -10.89
C GLU A 71 -4.64 3.43 -11.10
N ALA A 72 -5.32 4.45 -10.60
CA ALA A 72 -4.86 5.84 -10.70
C ALA A 72 -3.52 6.06 -9.99
N LEU A 73 -3.34 5.48 -8.79
CA LEU A 73 -2.09 5.60 -8.01
C LEU A 73 -0.95 4.80 -8.66
N CYS A 74 -1.21 3.59 -9.15
CA CYS A 74 -0.26 2.83 -9.96
C CYS A 74 0.19 3.64 -11.18
N GLY A 75 -0.75 4.29 -11.86
CA GLY A 75 -0.46 5.15 -13.02
C GLY A 75 0.40 6.37 -12.67
N ILE A 76 0.27 6.94 -11.47
CA ILE A 76 1.17 8.02 -10.99
C ILE A 76 2.60 7.49 -10.87
N MET A 77 2.80 6.32 -10.26
CA MET A 77 4.13 5.70 -10.12
C MET A 77 4.74 5.35 -11.48
N GLU A 78 3.95 4.78 -12.39
CA GLU A 78 4.41 4.46 -13.74
C GLU A 78 4.88 5.71 -14.50
N ARG A 79 4.11 6.80 -14.47
CA ARG A 79 4.51 8.08 -15.09
C ARG A 79 5.78 8.64 -14.46
N THR A 80 5.91 8.53 -13.14
CA THR A 80 7.13 8.96 -12.43
C THR A 80 8.35 8.17 -12.91
N GLN A 81 8.26 6.85 -12.99
CA GLN A 81 9.34 6.01 -13.48
C GLN A 81 9.68 6.29 -14.95
N VAL A 82 8.67 6.44 -15.82
CA VAL A 82 8.88 6.73 -17.24
C VAL A 82 9.52 8.10 -17.46
N GLY A 83 9.14 9.08 -16.65
CA GLY A 83 9.73 10.43 -16.68
C GLY A 83 11.16 10.52 -16.15
N HIS A 84 11.53 9.62 -15.22
CA HIS A 84 12.81 9.66 -14.48
C HIS A 84 13.46 8.28 -14.36
N PRO A 85 13.66 7.55 -15.49
CA PRO A 85 14.10 6.16 -15.48
C PRO A 85 15.53 5.98 -14.95
N GLU A 86 16.33 7.05 -14.91
CA GLU A 86 17.70 7.05 -14.35
C GLU A 86 17.71 7.17 -12.83
N VAL A 87 16.62 7.65 -12.20
CA VAL A 87 16.53 7.91 -10.76
C VAL A 87 15.77 6.84 -10.01
N ILE A 88 14.63 6.39 -10.54
CA ILE A 88 13.69 5.50 -9.85
C ILE A 88 13.22 4.37 -10.75
N ALA A 89 12.99 3.21 -10.19
CA ALA A 89 12.43 2.07 -10.88
C ALA A 89 11.41 1.33 -10.02
N LEU A 90 10.24 1.06 -10.58
CA LEU A 90 9.27 0.15 -9.95
C LEU A 90 9.92 -1.24 -9.82
N THR A 91 9.86 -1.79 -8.62
CA THR A 91 10.62 -2.96 -8.20
C THR A 91 9.67 -4.01 -7.62
N LYS A 92 9.82 -5.24 -8.10
CA LYS A 92 8.91 -6.35 -7.76
C LYS A 92 9.63 -7.52 -7.08
N SER A 93 10.96 -7.43 -6.92
CA SER A 93 11.77 -8.51 -6.34
C SER A 93 13.07 -8.01 -5.72
N ALA A 94 13.66 -8.82 -4.82
CA ALA A 94 14.98 -8.55 -4.24
C ALA A 94 16.07 -8.45 -5.31
N ALA A 95 16.01 -9.29 -6.36
CA ALA A 95 16.97 -9.25 -7.45
C ALA A 95 16.93 -7.94 -8.25
N GLU A 96 15.73 -7.39 -8.47
CA GLU A 96 15.56 -6.07 -9.09
C GLU A 96 16.09 -4.96 -8.18
N PHE A 97 15.83 -5.04 -6.86
CA PHE A 97 16.40 -4.12 -5.89
C PHE A 97 17.93 -4.10 -5.95
N GLU A 98 18.57 -5.27 -5.91
CA GLU A 98 20.02 -5.37 -6.01
C GLU A 98 20.57 -4.76 -7.31
N LYS A 99 19.89 -5.01 -8.44
CA LYS A 99 20.25 -4.42 -9.72
C LYS A 99 20.16 -2.90 -9.70
N ASN A 100 19.07 -2.34 -9.19
CA ASN A 100 18.85 -0.90 -9.09
C ASN A 100 19.87 -0.26 -8.16
N ASN A 101 20.12 -0.87 -7.00
CA ASN A 101 21.09 -0.35 -6.01
C ASN A 101 22.50 -0.27 -6.57
N LYS A 102 22.94 -1.24 -7.39
CA LYS A 102 24.24 -1.23 -8.05
C LYS A 102 24.46 -0.03 -8.99
N VAL A 103 23.38 0.54 -9.52
CA VAL A 103 23.44 1.69 -10.43
C VAL A 103 22.91 2.98 -9.79
N GLY A 104 22.69 2.96 -8.47
CA GLY A 104 22.28 4.14 -7.69
C GLY A 104 20.85 4.60 -7.93
N LYS A 105 19.94 3.72 -8.40
CA LYS A 105 18.52 4.02 -8.55
C LYS A 105 17.76 3.71 -7.27
N ILE A 106 16.74 4.50 -6.98
CA ILE A 106 15.76 4.22 -5.94
C ILE A 106 14.85 3.08 -6.43
N SER A 107 14.73 2.03 -5.64
CA SER A 107 13.74 0.98 -5.86
C SER A 107 12.41 1.38 -5.23
N ALA A 108 11.38 1.56 -6.06
CA ALA A 108 10.03 1.84 -5.62
C ALA A 108 9.24 0.54 -5.50
N PHE A 109 8.76 0.22 -4.30
CA PHE A 109 7.84 -0.88 -4.06
C PHE A 109 6.44 -0.31 -3.84
N LEU A 110 5.44 -0.86 -4.55
CA LEU A 110 4.04 -0.54 -4.29
C LEU A 110 3.51 -1.39 -3.15
N THR A 111 2.77 -0.74 -2.26
CA THR A 111 2.09 -1.39 -1.15
C THR A 111 0.62 -0.98 -1.10
N LEU A 112 -0.22 -1.82 -0.53
CA LEU A 112 -1.63 -1.53 -0.30
C LEU A 112 -1.85 -1.39 1.21
N GLU A 113 -2.25 -0.22 1.67
CA GLU A 113 -2.63 0.01 3.06
C GLU A 113 -4.15 -0.05 3.19
N ASP A 114 -4.63 -1.00 3.98
CA ASP A 114 -5.99 -1.52 4.08
C ASP A 114 -6.34 -2.50 2.94
N GLY A 115 -6.26 -3.78 3.27
CA GLY A 115 -6.57 -4.88 2.33
C GLY A 115 -8.05 -4.99 1.91
N ARG A 116 -8.92 -4.05 2.32
CA ARG A 116 -10.36 -4.10 2.04
C ARG A 116 -10.69 -4.24 0.55
N ALA A 117 -9.83 -3.66 -0.33
CA ALA A 117 -10.01 -3.73 -1.78
C ALA A 117 -9.95 -5.15 -2.35
N VAL A 118 -9.38 -6.11 -1.59
CA VAL A 118 -9.37 -7.53 -1.96
C VAL A 118 -10.79 -8.11 -1.95
N ASP A 119 -11.69 -7.55 -1.12
CA ASP A 119 -13.13 -7.83 -1.13
C ASP A 119 -13.45 -9.34 -0.97
N GLY A 120 -12.62 -10.07 -0.19
CA GLY A 120 -12.79 -11.51 0.02
C GLY A 120 -12.61 -12.38 -1.23
N LYS A 121 -11.92 -11.88 -2.26
CA LYS A 121 -11.72 -12.57 -3.54
C LYS A 121 -10.23 -12.83 -3.77
N MET A 122 -9.82 -14.11 -3.82
CA MET A 122 -8.42 -14.49 -4.03
C MET A 122 -7.89 -14.00 -5.37
N GLU A 123 -8.73 -13.96 -6.39
CA GLU A 123 -8.39 -13.47 -7.71
C GLU A 123 -7.97 -11.98 -7.69
N LYS A 124 -8.57 -11.16 -6.81
CA LYS A 124 -8.15 -9.76 -6.64
C LYS A 124 -6.79 -9.64 -5.98
N LEU A 125 -6.49 -10.49 -4.99
CA LEU A 125 -5.17 -10.55 -4.39
C LEU A 125 -4.10 -10.85 -5.44
N GLU A 126 -4.34 -11.83 -6.31
CA GLU A 126 -3.43 -12.20 -7.40
C GLU A 126 -3.29 -11.07 -8.43
N GLN A 127 -4.38 -10.39 -8.79
CA GLN A 127 -4.35 -9.23 -9.69
C GLN A 127 -3.49 -8.08 -9.10
N PHE A 128 -3.57 -7.83 -7.80
CA PHE A 128 -2.72 -6.82 -7.15
C PHE A 128 -1.24 -7.22 -7.16
N TYR A 129 -0.94 -8.49 -6.97
CA TYR A 129 0.41 -9.02 -7.13
C TYR A 129 0.94 -8.82 -8.56
N GLU A 130 0.15 -9.10 -9.59
CA GLU A 130 0.52 -8.90 -11.00
C GLU A 130 0.76 -7.42 -11.32
N LYS A 131 -0.05 -6.50 -10.76
CA LYS A 131 0.17 -5.04 -10.85
C LYS A 131 1.50 -4.60 -10.22
N GLY A 132 2.07 -5.40 -9.34
CA GLY A 132 3.36 -5.11 -8.71
C GLY A 132 3.27 -4.71 -7.24
N ILE A 133 2.11 -4.82 -6.60
CA ILE A 133 1.97 -4.66 -5.16
C ILE A 133 2.70 -5.81 -4.47
N ARG A 134 3.55 -5.52 -3.50
CA ARG A 134 4.43 -6.49 -2.83
C ARG A 134 4.28 -6.53 -1.31
N LEU A 135 3.43 -5.66 -0.77
CA LEU A 135 3.09 -5.64 0.64
C LEU A 135 1.61 -5.25 0.75
N ILE A 136 0.88 -5.90 1.65
CA ILE A 136 -0.49 -5.50 2.02
C ILE A 136 -0.56 -5.40 3.54
N SER A 137 -0.94 -4.21 4.05
CA SER A 137 -1.42 -4.05 5.43
C SER A 137 -2.83 -4.61 5.49
N LEU A 138 -3.04 -5.67 6.27
CA LEU A 138 -4.27 -6.46 6.22
C LEU A 138 -5.51 -5.64 6.56
N THR A 139 -5.39 -4.76 7.56
CA THR A 139 -6.46 -3.85 8.01
C THR A 139 -5.93 -2.42 8.14
N TRP A 140 -6.84 -1.46 8.26
CA TRP A 140 -6.56 -0.13 8.76
C TRP A 140 -7.42 0.14 10.00
N ASN A 141 -8.38 1.07 9.98
CA ASN A 141 -9.19 1.42 11.16
C ASN A 141 -10.56 0.70 11.19
N TYR A 142 -10.86 -0.12 10.20
CA TYR A 142 -12.14 -0.80 10.08
C TYR A 142 -11.94 -2.29 9.82
N GLU A 143 -12.88 -3.09 10.30
CA GLU A 143 -12.97 -4.51 9.96
C GLU A 143 -13.18 -4.68 8.45
N ASN A 144 -12.49 -5.68 7.87
CA ASN A 144 -12.59 -6.00 6.47
C ASN A 144 -12.54 -7.52 6.23
N CYS A 145 -12.36 -7.95 4.98
CA CYS A 145 -12.32 -9.37 4.63
C CYS A 145 -11.17 -10.16 5.29
N PHE A 146 -10.10 -9.51 5.77
CA PHE A 146 -8.99 -10.18 6.46
C PHE A 146 -9.23 -10.37 7.94
N GLY A 147 -9.80 -9.39 8.64
CA GLY A 147 -9.99 -9.44 10.08
C GLY A 147 -10.37 -8.12 10.71
N ALA A 148 -10.23 -8.08 12.04
CA ALA A 148 -10.51 -6.90 12.85
C ALA A 148 -9.26 -5.99 12.99
N PRO A 149 -9.47 -4.66 13.04
CA PRO A 149 -8.39 -3.70 13.25
C PRO A 149 -7.99 -3.63 14.74
N ASN A 150 -6.89 -2.95 15.00
CA ASN A 150 -6.54 -2.47 16.33
C ASN A 150 -7.66 -1.60 16.92
N SER A 151 -8.00 -1.82 18.19
CA SER A 151 -9.12 -1.17 18.87
C SER A 151 -8.83 -0.94 20.36
N PHE A 152 -9.55 0.02 20.95
CA PHE A 152 -9.60 0.15 22.40
C PHE A 152 -10.56 -0.85 23.07
N ASP A 153 -11.41 -1.54 22.30
CA ASP A 153 -12.29 -2.60 22.77
C ASP A 153 -11.54 -3.93 22.78
N SER A 154 -11.34 -4.51 23.97
CA SER A 154 -10.64 -5.78 24.13
C SER A 154 -11.31 -6.94 23.39
N SER A 155 -12.63 -6.91 23.24
CA SER A 155 -13.34 -7.95 22.50
C SER A 155 -13.06 -7.90 20.97
N VAL A 156 -12.72 -6.73 20.44
CA VAL A 156 -12.25 -6.56 19.08
C VAL A 156 -10.78 -6.97 18.96
N MET A 157 -9.95 -6.60 19.96
CA MET A 157 -8.53 -6.97 19.98
C MET A 157 -8.29 -8.48 20.08
N GLU A 158 -9.19 -9.23 20.69
CA GLU A 158 -9.11 -10.70 20.77
C GLU A 158 -9.54 -11.40 19.48
N GLN A 159 -10.17 -10.71 18.52
CA GLN A 159 -10.60 -11.30 17.27
C GLN A 159 -9.40 -11.64 16.38
N GLY A 160 -9.40 -12.86 15.84
CA GLY A 160 -8.40 -13.33 14.88
C GLY A 160 -8.74 -12.93 13.44
N LEU A 161 -7.96 -13.48 12.52
CA LEU A 161 -8.25 -13.38 11.09
C LEU A 161 -9.57 -14.10 10.75
N THR A 162 -10.28 -13.61 9.74
CA THR A 162 -11.39 -14.34 9.14
C THR A 162 -10.89 -15.64 8.46
N PRO A 163 -11.77 -16.60 8.14
CA PRO A 163 -11.38 -17.75 7.33
C PRO A 163 -10.69 -17.36 6.02
N PHE A 164 -11.23 -16.35 5.32
CA PHE A 164 -10.60 -15.79 4.13
C PHE A 164 -9.23 -15.18 4.43
N GLY A 165 -9.12 -14.39 5.52
CA GLY A 165 -7.85 -13.77 5.92
C GLY A 165 -6.73 -14.79 6.14
N LYS A 166 -7.03 -15.93 6.77
CA LYS A 166 -6.07 -17.04 6.97
C LYS A 166 -5.61 -17.65 5.64
N GLU A 167 -6.56 -17.92 4.74
CA GLU A 167 -6.27 -18.45 3.42
C GLU A 167 -5.45 -17.46 2.57
N ALA A 168 -5.81 -16.18 2.62
CA ALA A 168 -5.11 -15.11 1.91
C ALA A 168 -3.68 -14.90 2.41
N VAL A 169 -3.43 -14.98 3.73
CA VAL A 169 -2.07 -14.90 4.31
C VAL A 169 -1.20 -16.05 3.80
N CYS A 170 -1.71 -17.30 3.78
CA CYS A 170 -0.99 -18.42 3.16
C CYS A 170 -0.66 -18.13 1.69
N ARG A 171 -1.64 -17.59 0.94
CA ARG A 171 -1.43 -17.28 -0.47
C ARG A 171 -0.40 -16.15 -0.67
N MET A 172 -0.41 -15.13 0.18
CA MET A 172 0.61 -14.06 0.16
C MET A 172 2.01 -14.61 0.39
N GLU A 173 2.20 -15.55 1.33
CA GLU A 173 3.48 -16.23 1.56
C GLU A 173 3.93 -16.99 0.31
N GLU A 174 3.05 -17.79 -0.32
CA GLU A 174 3.35 -18.51 -1.57
C GLU A 174 3.79 -17.58 -2.72
N LEU A 175 3.16 -16.39 -2.81
CA LEU A 175 3.49 -15.39 -3.81
C LEU A 175 4.77 -14.59 -3.46
N GLY A 176 5.27 -14.70 -2.23
CA GLY A 176 6.38 -13.87 -1.74
C GLY A 176 5.97 -12.42 -1.50
N MET A 177 4.70 -12.17 -1.18
CA MET A 177 4.22 -10.87 -0.72
C MET A 177 4.49 -10.71 0.77
N ILE A 178 4.80 -9.48 1.18
CA ILE A 178 4.96 -9.14 2.59
C ILE A 178 3.58 -8.94 3.22
N VAL A 179 3.32 -9.68 4.31
CA VAL A 179 2.15 -9.50 5.15
C VAL A 179 2.48 -8.42 6.18
N ASP A 180 1.82 -7.27 6.10
CA ASP A 180 2.00 -6.21 7.08
C ASP A 180 0.86 -6.26 8.11
N VAL A 181 1.26 -6.39 9.37
CA VAL A 181 0.36 -6.51 10.54
C VAL A 181 0.12 -5.17 11.24
N SER A 182 0.56 -4.05 10.65
CA SER A 182 0.21 -2.71 11.10
C SER A 182 -1.30 -2.57 11.17
N HIS A 183 -1.82 -1.91 12.20
CA HIS A 183 -3.25 -1.71 12.45
C HIS A 183 -4.08 -2.98 12.71
N LEU A 184 -3.48 -4.16 12.77
CA LEU A 184 -4.20 -5.41 13.02
C LEU A 184 -4.49 -5.59 14.52
N SER A 185 -5.56 -6.31 14.85
CA SER A 185 -5.86 -6.78 16.21
C SER A 185 -4.78 -7.73 16.75
N ASP A 186 -4.67 -7.87 18.07
CA ASP A 186 -3.75 -8.84 18.68
C ASP A 186 -4.05 -10.28 18.26
N GLY A 187 -5.34 -10.65 18.22
CA GLY A 187 -5.76 -11.99 17.74
C GLY A 187 -5.35 -12.24 16.30
N GLY A 188 -5.52 -11.24 15.42
CA GLY A 188 -5.07 -11.30 14.02
C GLY A 188 -3.56 -11.42 13.91
N PHE A 189 -2.80 -10.64 14.70
CA PHE A 189 -1.34 -10.75 14.74
C PHE A 189 -0.87 -12.17 15.10
N TRP A 190 -1.46 -12.79 16.14
CA TRP A 190 -1.08 -14.14 16.55
C TRP A 190 -1.50 -15.21 15.53
N ASP A 191 -2.62 -15.02 14.83
CA ASP A 191 -3.00 -15.88 13.71
C ASP A 191 -1.96 -15.81 12.59
N VAL A 192 -1.52 -14.60 12.18
CA VAL A 192 -0.45 -14.42 11.17
C VAL A 192 0.84 -15.08 11.62
N ALA A 193 1.27 -14.85 12.88
CA ALA A 193 2.48 -15.43 13.42
C ALA A 193 2.45 -16.97 13.51
N GLY A 194 1.26 -17.56 13.58
CA GLY A 194 1.08 -19.02 13.58
C GLY A 194 1.00 -19.64 12.18
N ILE A 195 0.76 -18.83 11.15
CA ILE A 195 0.65 -19.27 9.75
C ILE A 195 1.98 -19.18 9.02
N LEU A 196 2.68 -18.04 9.15
CA LEU A 196 3.94 -17.78 8.44
C LEU A 196 5.11 -18.60 8.98
N HIS A 197 6.02 -19.02 8.07
CA HIS A 197 7.15 -19.90 8.36
C HIS A 197 8.50 -19.20 8.25
#